data_0740a4bb67b16d378956b20f4d8548f1
#
_entry.id   0740a4bb67b16d378956b20f4d8548f1
#
_cell.length_a   1.000
_cell.length_b   1.000
_cell.length_c   1.000
_cell.angle_alpha   90.00
_cell.angle_beta   90.00
_cell.angle_gamma   90.00
#
_symmetry.space_group_name_H-M   'P 1'
#
loop_
_entity.id
_entity.type
_entity.pdbx_description
1 polymer ?
#
loop_
_entity_poly.entity_id
_entity_poly.type
_entity_poly.pdbx_seq_one_letter_code
_entity_poly.pdbx_strand_id
1 'polypeptide(L)'
;MVNKPIYLAASLLAILSIVAIGASANISAFGQSDKVQATIVPGASTLTDTSYSPNPIEATVGQTVVWTNDDSAFHTVTFGSVGAPDAGKAFDSGLAGPTALTAKGKTFEHKFDTAGEYPYFCTLHPAMVGTVTVK
;
A
#
# COMPACT_ATOMS: atom_id res chain seq x y z
N MET A 1 5.02 -60.20 71.85
CA MET A 1 6.05 -59.85 70.84
C MET A 1 5.32 -59.47 69.59
N VAL A 2 5.34 -58.19 69.22
CA VAL A 2 4.51 -57.68 68.13
C VAL A 2 5.43 -57.35 66.95
N ASN A 3 5.34 -58.14 65.88
CA ASN A 3 6.06 -57.90 64.63
C ASN A 3 5.41 -56.81 63.85
N LYS A 4 6.08 -55.68 63.65
CA LYS A 4 5.64 -54.62 62.73
C LYS A 4 6.07 -54.96 61.33
N PRO A 5 5.16 -54.92 60.30
CA PRO A 5 5.58 -54.99 58.93
C PRO A 5 6.15 -53.64 58.48
N ILE A 6 7.28 -53.67 57.81
CA ILE A 6 7.94 -52.56 57.18
C ILE A 6 7.23 -52.32 55.83
N TYR A 7 6.52 -51.22 55.68
CA TYR A 7 5.97 -50.81 54.40
C TYR A 7 7.07 -50.11 53.61
N LEU A 8 7.52 -50.73 52.53
CA LEU A 8 8.33 -50.10 51.49
C LEU A 8 7.42 -49.15 50.71
N ALA A 9 7.61 -47.87 50.87
CA ALA A 9 7.02 -46.88 50.01
C ALA A 9 7.77 -46.85 48.69
N ALA A 10 7.17 -47.41 47.64
CA ALA A 10 7.64 -47.24 46.29
C ALA A 10 7.24 -45.85 45.80
N SER A 11 8.22 -44.96 45.72
CA SER A 11 8.02 -43.66 45.11
C SER A 11 7.97 -43.80 43.61
N LEU A 12 6.78 -43.74 43.04
CA LEU A 12 6.54 -43.60 41.58
C LEU A 12 6.85 -42.14 41.21
N LEU A 13 8.05 -41.94 40.65
CA LEU A 13 8.37 -40.70 39.95
C LEU A 13 7.56 -40.68 38.63
N ALA A 14 6.46 -39.97 38.62
CA ALA A 14 5.78 -39.63 37.40
C ALA A 14 6.59 -38.57 36.65
N ILE A 15 7.32 -39.00 35.62
CA ILE A 15 7.96 -38.08 34.67
C ILE A 15 6.87 -37.49 33.83
N LEU A 16 6.48 -36.24 34.13
CA LEU A 16 5.56 -35.45 33.31
C LEU A 16 6.35 -34.95 32.10
N SER A 17 6.28 -35.70 31.02
CA SER A 17 6.80 -35.25 29.73
C SER A 17 5.92 -34.12 29.25
N ILE A 18 6.38 -32.88 29.43
CA ILE A 18 5.79 -31.70 28.78
C ILE A 18 6.16 -31.79 27.30
N VAL A 19 5.24 -32.30 26.49
CA VAL A 19 5.30 -32.13 25.05
C VAL A 19 4.99 -30.65 24.80
N ALA A 20 6.04 -29.85 24.63
CA ALA A 20 5.88 -28.53 24.07
C ALA A 20 5.42 -28.68 22.61
N ILE A 21 4.10 -28.63 22.40
CA ILE A 21 3.55 -28.44 21.06
C ILE A 21 3.95 -27.03 20.67
N GLY A 22 5.03 -26.93 19.93
CA GLY A 22 5.39 -25.71 19.23
C GLY A 22 4.26 -25.37 18.27
N ALA A 23 3.33 -24.54 18.73
CA ALA A 23 2.43 -23.87 17.81
C ALA A 23 3.30 -22.93 16.96
N SER A 24 3.75 -23.43 15.82
CA SER A 24 4.21 -22.57 14.73
C SER A 24 3.00 -21.71 14.36
N ALA A 25 2.92 -20.53 14.95
CA ALA A 25 2.04 -19.51 14.45
C ALA A 25 2.52 -19.24 13.02
N ASN A 26 1.87 -19.86 12.03
CA ASN A 26 1.91 -19.37 10.69
C ASN A 26 1.26 -17.99 10.74
N ILE A 27 2.08 -16.98 11.01
CA ILE A 27 1.75 -15.62 10.69
C ILE A 27 1.71 -15.64 9.17
N SER A 28 0.53 -15.89 8.62
CA SER A 28 0.26 -15.55 7.24
C SER A 28 0.55 -14.06 7.19
N ALA A 29 1.72 -13.70 6.67
CA ALA A 29 1.95 -12.36 6.20
C ALA A 29 0.78 -12.11 5.24
N PHE A 30 -0.18 -11.31 5.69
CA PHE A 30 -1.15 -10.73 4.76
C PHE A 30 -0.29 -10.06 3.73
N GLY A 31 -0.14 -10.68 2.55
CA GLY A 31 0.67 -10.15 1.48
C GLY A 31 0.16 -8.77 1.20
N GLN A 32 0.97 -7.76 1.55
CA GLN A 32 0.68 -6.39 1.18
C GLN A 32 0.51 -6.40 -0.32
N SER A 33 -0.62 -5.94 -0.82
CA SER A 33 -0.87 -5.90 -2.26
C SER A 33 0.28 -5.14 -2.93
N ASP A 34 0.86 -5.69 -3.99
CA ASP A 34 1.89 -5.01 -4.77
C ASP A 34 1.37 -3.74 -5.43
N LYS A 35 0.05 -3.54 -5.41
CA LYS A 35 -0.63 -2.40 -6.01
C LYS A 35 -1.46 -1.62 -4.98
N VAL A 36 -1.27 -0.31 -4.99
CA VAL A 36 -2.04 0.69 -4.22
C VAL A 36 -2.99 1.39 -5.16
N GLN A 37 -4.28 1.42 -4.84
CA GLN A 37 -5.30 2.02 -5.69
C GLN A 37 -5.53 3.49 -5.34
N ALA A 38 -5.63 4.32 -6.36
CA ALA A 38 -6.03 5.72 -6.27
C ALA A 38 -7.06 6.05 -7.36
N THR A 39 -7.88 7.05 -7.08
CA THR A 39 -8.96 7.45 -7.98
C THR A 39 -8.89 8.95 -8.24
N ILE A 40 -9.05 9.36 -9.49
CA ILE A 40 -9.42 10.73 -9.86
C ILE A 40 -10.93 10.79 -9.72
N VAL A 41 -11.41 11.58 -8.75
CA VAL A 41 -12.82 11.55 -8.37
C VAL A 41 -13.70 12.27 -9.38
N PRO A 42 -15.00 11.93 -9.48
CA PRO A 42 -15.94 12.70 -10.33
C PRO A 42 -15.94 14.19 -9.99
N GLY A 43 -15.87 15.05 -11.00
CA GLY A 43 -15.80 16.50 -10.82
C GLY A 43 -14.44 17.03 -10.37
N ALA A 44 -13.39 16.24 -10.49
CA ALA A 44 -12.04 16.55 -10.02
C ALA A 44 -11.49 17.89 -10.55
N SER A 45 -11.86 18.29 -11.76
CA SER A 45 -11.41 19.56 -12.39
C SER A 45 -11.74 20.82 -11.61
N THR A 46 -12.70 20.76 -10.68
CA THR A 46 -13.11 21.87 -9.82
C THR A 46 -12.55 21.78 -8.40
N LEU A 47 -11.80 20.74 -8.10
CA LEU A 47 -11.22 20.43 -6.80
C LEU A 47 -9.71 20.71 -6.79
N THR A 48 -9.13 20.73 -5.60
CA THR A 48 -7.69 20.92 -5.38
C THR A 48 -7.06 19.61 -4.85
N ASP A 49 -6.86 19.55 -3.56
CA ASP A 49 -6.23 18.43 -2.84
C ASP A 49 -7.16 17.24 -2.59
N THR A 50 -8.42 17.35 -2.94
CA THR A 50 -9.42 16.27 -2.90
C THR A 50 -9.74 15.67 -4.27
N SER A 51 -9.08 16.15 -5.33
CA SER A 51 -9.27 15.67 -6.70
C SER A 51 -8.75 14.25 -6.92
N TYR A 52 -7.70 13.88 -6.22
CA TYR A 52 -7.16 12.52 -6.17
C TYR A 52 -7.45 11.91 -4.80
N SER A 53 -7.88 10.66 -4.76
CA SER A 53 -8.24 9.99 -3.52
C SER A 53 -7.65 8.58 -3.46
N PRO A 54 -7.00 8.18 -2.34
CA PRO A 54 -6.64 9.02 -1.19
C PRO A 54 -5.59 10.07 -1.51
N ASN A 55 -5.48 11.11 -0.68
CA ASN A 55 -4.40 12.10 -0.75
C ASN A 55 -3.97 12.51 0.68
N PRO A 56 -2.72 12.26 1.12
CA PRO A 56 -1.67 11.58 0.35
C PRO A 56 -1.97 10.10 0.09
N ILE A 57 -1.36 9.55 -0.95
CA ILE A 57 -1.30 8.10 -1.18
C ILE A 57 -0.13 7.56 -0.38
N GLU A 58 -0.36 6.58 0.50
CA GLU A 58 0.70 5.89 1.23
C GLU A 58 1.10 4.61 0.49
N ALA A 59 2.39 4.46 0.21
CA ALA A 59 2.97 3.28 -0.42
C ALA A 59 4.28 2.87 0.26
N THR A 60 4.75 1.66 0.00
CA THR A 60 6.08 1.19 0.38
C THR A 60 6.95 1.00 -0.85
N VAL A 61 8.28 1.04 -0.65
CA VAL A 61 9.24 0.77 -1.73
C VAL A 61 8.93 -0.55 -2.42
N GLY A 62 8.87 -0.52 -3.74
CA GLY A 62 8.53 -1.66 -4.60
C GLY A 62 7.06 -1.77 -4.98
N GLN A 63 6.17 -1.02 -4.34
CA GLN A 63 4.76 -1.01 -4.71
C GLN A 63 4.49 -0.16 -5.96
N THR A 64 3.43 -0.54 -6.67
CA THR A 64 2.90 0.19 -7.83
C THR A 64 1.63 0.93 -7.42
N VAL A 65 1.57 2.22 -7.66
CA VAL A 65 0.32 2.98 -7.54
C VAL A 65 -0.42 2.94 -8.87
N VAL A 66 -1.73 2.70 -8.78
CA VAL A 66 -2.64 2.65 -9.93
C VAL A 66 -3.67 3.76 -9.75
N TRP A 67 -3.64 4.76 -10.64
CA TRP A 67 -4.66 5.79 -10.70
C TRP A 67 -5.73 5.42 -11.72
N THR A 68 -6.97 5.46 -11.32
CA THR A 68 -8.12 5.26 -12.20
C THR A 68 -8.86 6.58 -12.38
N ASN A 69 -9.10 6.99 -13.61
CA ASN A 69 -9.95 8.14 -13.88
C ASN A 69 -11.43 7.74 -13.73
N ASP A 70 -12.10 8.22 -12.69
CA ASP A 70 -13.54 8.03 -12.49
C ASP A 70 -14.37 9.28 -12.89
N ASP A 71 -13.68 10.31 -13.38
CA ASP A 71 -14.31 11.51 -13.94
C ASP A 71 -14.60 11.34 -15.45
N SER A 72 -15.51 12.14 -15.95
CA SER A 72 -15.81 12.23 -17.38
C SER A 72 -14.81 13.10 -18.15
N ALA A 73 -14.06 13.96 -17.46
CA ALA A 73 -13.05 14.83 -18.05
C ALA A 73 -11.70 14.10 -18.25
N PHE A 74 -10.87 14.66 -19.10
CA PHE A 74 -9.49 14.25 -19.30
C PHE A 74 -8.62 14.77 -18.15
N HIS A 75 -7.73 13.93 -17.63
CA HIS A 75 -6.81 14.27 -16.58
C HIS A 75 -5.41 13.74 -16.86
N THR A 76 -4.43 14.21 -16.09
CA THR A 76 -3.08 13.64 -16.02
C THR A 76 -2.67 13.36 -14.59
N VAL A 77 -1.69 12.49 -14.44
CA VAL A 77 -0.91 12.30 -13.22
C VAL A 77 0.52 12.60 -13.61
N THR A 78 0.98 13.81 -13.31
CA THR A 78 2.26 14.34 -13.73
C THR A 78 3.09 14.73 -12.52
N PHE A 79 4.25 14.12 -12.36
CA PHE A 79 5.16 14.40 -11.24
C PHE A 79 5.54 15.88 -11.17
N GLY A 80 5.71 16.38 -9.95
CA GLY A 80 6.21 17.72 -9.67
C GLY A 80 5.11 18.74 -9.45
N SER A 81 5.43 19.98 -9.75
CA SER A 81 4.55 21.14 -9.65
C SER A 81 4.50 21.90 -10.96
N VAL A 82 3.45 22.69 -11.12
CA VAL A 82 3.28 23.53 -12.32
C VAL A 82 4.51 24.42 -12.55
N GLY A 83 5.09 24.34 -13.72
CA GLY A 83 6.24 25.14 -14.11
C GLY A 83 7.58 24.72 -13.51
N ALA A 84 7.62 23.65 -12.71
CA ALA A 84 8.88 23.13 -12.20
C ALA A 84 9.73 22.49 -13.32
N PRO A 85 11.06 22.67 -13.29
CA PRO A 85 11.94 22.16 -14.37
C PRO A 85 12.02 20.63 -14.41
N ASP A 86 11.60 19.96 -13.36
CA ASP A 86 11.54 18.49 -13.21
C ASP A 86 10.14 17.92 -13.38
N ALA A 87 9.14 18.75 -13.71
CA ALA A 87 7.78 18.29 -13.93
C ALA A 87 7.72 17.18 -14.99
N GLY A 88 7.04 16.09 -14.65
CA GLY A 88 6.91 14.91 -15.50
C GLY A 88 8.15 14.00 -15.61
N LYS A 89 9.27 14.36 -14.98
CA LYS A 89 10.52 13.57 -15.14
C LYS A 89 10.51 12.24 -14.42
N ALA A 90 9.88 12.15 -13.24
CA ALA A 90 9.80 10.89 -12.51
C ALA A 90 8.69 10.00 -13.06
N PHE A 91 7.52 10.57 -13.35
CA PHE A 91 6.40 9.90 -14.02
C PHE A 91 5.45 10.91 -14.66
N ASP A 92 4.79 10.48 -15.71
CA ASP A 92 3.76 11.26 -16.40
C ASP A 92 2.83 10.30 -17.16
N SER A 93 1.53 10.39 -16.91
CA SER A 93 0.54 9.64 -17.67
C SER A 93 0.44 10.09 -19.14
N GLY A 94 0.85 11.32 -19.42
CA GLY A 94 0.73 11.95 -20.73
C GLY A 94 -0.72 12.27 -21.12
N LEU A 95 -0.87 12.86 -22.28
CA LEU A 95 -2.15 13.24 -22.88
C LEU A 95 -2.58 12.34 -24.07
N ALA A 96 -1.72 11.41 -24.45
CA ALA A 96 -1.96 10.48 -25.55
C ALA A 96 -1.34 9.12 -25.27
N GLY A 97 -1.80 8.10 -25.97
CA GLY A 97 -1.29 6.74 -25.83
C GLY A 97 -2.02 5.92 -24.77
N PRO A 98 -1.50 4.70 -24.45
CA PRO A 98 -2.23 3.73 -23.65
C PRO A 98 -2.32 4.10 -22.16
N THR A 99 -1.45 4.98 -21.67
CA THR A 99 -1.40 5.43 -20.28
C THR A 99 -2.17 6.73 -20.03
N ALA A 100 -2.67 7.38 -21.09
CA ALA A 100 -3.39 8.64 -20.98
C ALA A 100 -4.77 8.44 -20.36
N LEU A 101 -5.11 9.29 -19.40
CA LEU A 101 -6.35 9.25 -18.61
C LEU A 101 -7.46 10.06 -19.32
N THR A 102 -7.71 9.72 -20.58
CA THR A 102 -8.58 10.48 -21.51
C THR A 102 -10.07 10.13 -21.41
N ALA A 103 -10.44 9.17 -20.57
CA ALA A 103 -11.82 8.77 -20.37
C ALA A 103 -12.00 8.09 -19.02
N LYS A 104 -13.24 8.06 -18.55
CA LYS A 104 -13.62 7.29 -17.35
C LYS A 104 -13.23 5.82 -17.52
N GLY A 105 -12.64 5.25 -16.47
CA GLY A 105 -12.15 3.87 -16.42
C GLY A 105 -10.73 3.68 -16.95
N LYS A 106 -10.10 4.70 -17.54
CA LYS A 106 -8.69 4.64 -17.92
C LYS A 106 -7.80 4.65 -16.69
N THR A 107 -6.68 3.92 -16.75
CA THR A 107 -5.72 3.78 -15.65
C THR A 107 -4.31 4.18 -16.08
N PHE A 108 -3.56 4.69 -15.11
CA PHE A 108 -2.12 4.91 -15.20
C PHE A 108 -1.45 4.24 -14.01
N GLU A 109 -0.31 3.59 -14.21
CA GLU A 109 0.43 2.89 -13.18
C GLU A 109 1.87 3.41 -13.13
N HIS A 110 2.40 3.54 -11.90
CA HIS A 110 3.83 3.81 -11.67
C HIS A 110 4.33 3.04 -10.47
N LYS A 111 5.49 2.37 -10.62
CA LYS A 111 6.17 1.65 -9.54
C LYS A 111 7.16 2.58 -8.85
N PHE A 112 7.14 2.58 -7.51
CA PHE A 112 8.03 3.41 -6.70
C PHE A 112 9.14 2.56 -6.10
N ASP A 113 10.36 2.71 -6.58
CA ASP A 113 11.52 1.94 -6.14
C ASP A 113 12.39 2.67 -5.09
N THR A 114 12.05 3.90 -4.75
CA THR A 114 12.79 4.74 -3.80
C THR A 114 11.83 5.42 -2.82
N ALA A 115 12.16 5.40 -1.53
CA ALA A 115 11.43 6.13 -0.51
C ALA A 115 11.52 7.65 -0.74
N GLY A 116 10.45 8.36 -0.42
CA GLY A 116 10.38 9.81 -0.56
C GLY A 116 8.95 10.32 -0.72
N GLU A 117 8.84 11.61 -0.92
CA GLU A 117 7.59 12.27 -1.26
C GLU A 117 7.58 12.67 -2.72
N TYR A 118 6.50 12.34 -3.41
CA TYR A 118 6.32 12.56 -4.84
C TYR A 118 5.07 13.39 -5.05
N PRO A 119 5.19 14.73 -5.08
CA PRO A 119 4.09 15.59 -5.46
C PRO A 119 3.74 15.38 -6.92
N TYR A 120 2.46 15.52 -7.26
CA TYR A 120 2.00 15.44 -8.64
C TYR A 120 0.78 16.34 -8.85
N PHE A 121 0.47 16.61 -10.10
CA PHE A 121 -0.62 17.48 -10.51
C PHE A 121 -1.23 17.05 -11.84
N CYS A 122 -2.34 17.68 -12.21
CA CYS A 122 -2.93 17.53 -13.54
C CYS A 122 -2.50 18.70 -14.43
N THR A 123 -1.91 18.43 -15.59
CA THR A 123 -1.47 19.48 -16.52
C THR A 123 -2.62 20.24 -17.17
N LEU A 124 -3.80 19.61 -17.28
CA LEU A 124 -5.01 20.25 -17.82
C LEU A 124 -5.77 21.08 -16.79
N HIS A 125 -5.63 20.72 -15.52
CA HIS A 125 -6.29 21.38 -14.38
C HIS A 125 -5.26 21.61 -13.27
N PRO A 126 -4.39 22.62 -13.40
CA PRO A 126 -3.20 22.77 -12.55
C PRO A 126 -3.48 22.93 -11.05
N ALA A 127 -4.72 23.25 -10.66
CA ALA A 127 -5.13 23.29 -9.26
C ALA A 127 -5.30 21.89 -8.64
N MET A 128 -5.49 20.85 -9.46
CA MET A 128 -5.56 19.47 -8.99
C MET A 128 -4.18 18.98 -8.60
N VAL A 129 -3.98 18.72 -7.32
CA VAL A 129 -2.69 18.29 -6.75
C VAL A 129 -2.85 17.07 -5.84
N GLY A 130 -1.83 16.27 -5.80
CA GLY A 130 -1.73 15.11 -4.92
C GLY A 130 -0.28 14.83 -4.53
N THR A 131 -0.09 13.90 -3.61
CA THR A 131 1.24 13.42 -3.17
C THR A 131 1.20 11.93 -2.96
N VAL A 132 2.26 11.24 -3.39
CA VAL A 132 2.56 9.87 -2.97
C VAL A 132 3.67 9.91 -1.94
N THR A 133 3.42 9.34 -0.76
CA THR A 133 4.43 9.16 0.29
C THR A 133 4.89 7.70 0.28
N VAL A 134 6.16 7.46 -0.01
CA VAL A 134 6.77 6.13 -0.11
C VAL A 134 7.71 5.92 1.07
N LYS A 135 7.49 4.85 1.84
CA LYS A 135 8.24 4.49 3.05
C LYS A 135 9.03 3.20 2.88
#